data_a3e593369c5f9ece725f6886ce038f13
#
_entry.id   a3e593369c5f9ece725f6886ce038f13
#
_cell.length_a   1.000
_cell.length_b   1.000
_cell.length_c   1.000
_cell.angle_alpha   90.00
_cell.angle_beta   90.00
_cell.angle_gamma   90.00
#
_symmetry.space_group_name_H-M   'P 1'
#
loop_
_entity.id
_entity.type
_entity.pdbx_description
1 polymer ?
#
loop_
_entity_poly.entity_id
_entity_poly.type
_entity_poly.pdbx_seq_one_letter_code
_entity_poly.pdbx_strand_id
1 'polypeptide(L)' 'MNKVRRKELQELYDIISEAKDRLEMLHDEEEEYKDNMPENLQSSERYERAEAAADALDSAVSSLEEALDYIEEAQE' A
#
# COMPACT_ATOMS: atom_id res chain seq x y z
N MET A 1 0.60 -28.37 -3.16
CA MET A 1 -0.51 -27.92 -2.28
C MET A 1 -1.83 -28.48 -2.80
N ASN A 2 -2.77 -28.79 -1.90
CA ASN A 2 -4.05 -29.34 -2.35
C ASN A 2 -4.99 -28.27 -2.91
N LYS A 3 -6.05 -28.73 -3.56
CA LYS A 3 -7.01 -27.87 -4.24
C LYS A 3 -7.75 -26.90 -3.30
N VAL A 4 -8.09 -27.37 -2.10
CA VAL A 4 -8.79 -26.56 -1.11
C VAL A 4 -7.92 -25.39 -0.63
N ARG A 5 -6.67 -25.68 -0.32
CA ARG A 5 -5.74 -24.63 0.12
C ARG A 5 -5.45 -23.61 -0.98
N ARG A 6 -5.34 -24.07 -2.21
CA ARG A 6 -5.13 -23.14 -3.35
C ARG A 6 -6.30 -22.18 -3.50
N LYS A 7 -7.51 -22.69 -3.32
CA LYS A 7 -8.70 -21.86 -3.38
C LYS A 7 -8.71 -20.81 -2.28
N GLU A 8 -8.39 -21.22 -1.05
CA GLU A 8 -8.31 -20.30 0.08
C GLU A 8 -7.22 -19.23 -0.14
N LEU A 9 -6.08 -19.63 -0.66
CA LEU A 9 -5.00 -18.68 -0.96
C LEU A 9 -5.41 -17.70 -2.04
N GLN A 10 -6.13 -18.15 -3.05
CA GLN A 10 -6.61 -17.25 -4.10
C GLN A 10 -7.61 -16.24 -3.53
N GLU A 11 -8.47 -16.65 -2.63
CA GLU A 11 -9.41 -15.73 -1.95
C GLU A 11 -8.64 -14.67 -1.15
N LEU A 12 -7.61 -15.09 -0.42
CA LEU A 12 -6.78 -14.17 0.35
C LEU A 12 -5.97 -13.24 -0.58
N TYR A 13 -5.46 -13.78 -1.67
CA TYR A 13 -4.77 -12.98 -2.66
C TYR A 13 -5.66 -11.82 -3.15
N ASP A 14 -6.91 -12.13 -3.48
CA ASP A 14 -7.84 -11.13 -3.97
C ASP A 14 -8.13 -10.06 -2.91
N ILE A 15 -8.28 -10.46 -1.65
CA ILE A 15 -8.51 -9.53 -0.53
C ILE A 15 -7.29 -8.61 -0.34
N ILE A 16 -6.09 -9.18 -0.36
CA ILE A 16 -4.85 -8.41 -0.17
C ILE A 16 -4.64 -7.47 -1.36
N SER A 17 -4.91 -7.94 -2.58
CA SER A 17 -4.77 -7.12 -3.78
C SER A 17 -5.70 -5.90 -3.73
N GLU A 18 -6.95 -6.09 -3.31
CA GLU A 18 -7.90 -5.01 -3.14
C GLU A 18 -7.43 -4.02 -2.06
N ALA A 19 -6.96 -4.56 -0.93
CA ALA A 19 -6.44 -3.71 0.15
C ALA A 19 -5.23 -2.91 -0.31
N LYS A 20 -4.34 -3.51 -1.09
CA LYS A 20 -3.18 -2.82 -1.65
C LYS A 20 -3.61 -1.66 -2.54
N ASP A 21 -4.58 -1.89 -3.43
CA ASP A 21 -5.07 -0.85 -4.33
C ASP A 21 -5.66 0.33 -3.55
N ARG A 22 -6.38 0.05 -2.47
CA ARG A 22 -6.94 1.09 -1.61
C ARG A 22 -5.87 1.87 -0.88
N LEU A 23 -4.81 1.20 -0.45
CA LEU A 23 -3.66 1.87 0.17
C LEU A 23 -2.92 2.77 -0.82
N GLU A 24 -2.81 2.36 -2.08
CA GLU A 24 -2.23 3.20 -3.13
C GLU A 24 -3.04 4.48 -3.32
N MET A 25 -4.37 4.37 -3.30
CA MET A 25 -5.24 5.55 -3.39
C MET A 25 -5.02 6.50 -2.21
N LEU A 26 -4.91 5.97 -1.00
CA LEU A 26 -4.66 6.78 0.19
C LEU A 26 -3.27 7.41 0.15
N HIS A 27 -2.28 6.68 -0.36
CA HIS A 27 -0.93 7.22 -0.58
C HIS A 27 -1.00 8.42 -1.53
N ASP A 28 -1.69 8.27 -2.65
CA ASP A 28 -1.79 9.33 -3.65
C ASP A 28 -2.51 10.56 -3.09
N GLU A 29 -3.55 10.35 -2.28
CA GLU A 29 -4.25 11.43 -1.60
C GLU A 29 -3.34 12.18 -0.63
N GLU A 30 -2.51 11.47 0.12
CA GLU A 30 -1.58 12.07 1.07
C GLU A 30 -0.47 12.83 0.35
N GLU A 31 0.03 12.30 -0.76
CA GLU A 31 1.00 12.98 -1.61
C GLU A 31 0.42 14.29 -2.16
N GLU A 32 -0.81 14.23 -2.66
CA GLU A 32 -1.50 15.42 -3.19
C GLU A 32 -1.71 16.46 -2.09
N TYR A 33 -2.13 16.03 -0.90
CA TYR A 33 -2.30 16.91 0.25
C TYR A 33 -0.99 17.63 0.59
N LYS A 34 0.11 16.89 0.62
CA LYS A 34 1.45 17.43 0.88
C LYS A 34 1.85 18.43 -0.19
N ASP A 35 1.70 18.07 -1.47
CA ASP A 35 2.13 18.89 -2.59
C ASP A 35 1.32 20.17 -2.75
N ASN A 36 0.08 20.17 -2.26
CA ASN A 36 -0.80 21.34 -2.29
C ASN A 36 -0.61 22.28 -1.12
N MET A 37 0.28 21.99 -0.18
CA MET A 37 0.58 22.93 0.90
C MET A 37 1.30 24.16 0.36
N PRO A 38 0.95 25.37 0.83
CA PRO A 38 1.68 26.57 0.45
C PRO A 38 3.16 26.48 0.79
N GLU A 39 4.02 27.11 -0.01
CA GLU A 39 5.48 27.08 0.20
C GLU A 39 5.91 27.45 1.61
N ASN A 40 5.23 28.44 2.22
CA ASN A 40 5.57 28.86 3.58
C ASN A 40 5.24 27.82 4.65
N LEU A 41 4.51 26.77 4.30
CA LEU A 41 4.17 25.67 5.22
C LEU A 41 4.92 24.39 4.91
N GLN A 42 5.73 24.35 3.84
CA GLN A 42 6.45 23.14 3.42
C GLN A 42 7.57 22.71 4.38
N SER A 43 8.01 23.59 5.27
CA SER A 43 8.95 23.20 6.32
C SER A 43 8.28 23.02 7.67
N SER A 44 6.93 23.02 7.71
CA SER A 44 6.17 22.86 8.93
C SER A 44 6.12 21.39 9.37
N GLU A 45 5.78 21.19 10.65
CA GLU A 45 5.57 19.85 11.19
C GLU A 45 4.47 19.10 10.45
N ARG A 46 3.42 19.81 10.02
CA ARG A 46 2.32 19.22 9.24
C ARG A 46 2.81 18.64 7.93
N TYR A 47 3.68 19.36 7.22
CA TYR A 47 4.27 18.89 5.99
C TYR A 47 5.14 17.65 6.23
N GLU A 48 5.98 17.69 7.26
CA GLU A 48 6.85 16.57 7.60
C GLU A 48 6.07 15.31 7.96
N ARG A 49 4.93 15.47 8.65
CA ARG A 49 4.04 14.34 8.98
C ARG A 49 3.39 13.76 7.74
N ALA A 50 2.97 14.62 6.81
CA ALA A 50 2.37 14.18 5.57
C ALA A 50 3.39 13.41 4.71
N GLU A 51 4.62 13.89 4.64
CA GLU A 51 5.71 13.22 3.95
C GLU A 51 6.00 11.85 4.56
N ALA A 52 6.13 11.80 5.88
CA ALA A 52 6.37 10.55 6.59
C ALA A 52 5.22 9.56 6.40
N ALA A 53 3.97 10.04 6.41
CA ALA A 53 2.79 9.19 6.19
C ALA A 53 2.80 8.62 4.76
N ALA A 54 3.07 9.45 3.76
CA ALA A 54 3.15 9.01 2.38
C ALA A 54 4.25 7.96 2.18
N ASP A 55 5.41 8.18 2.78
CA ASP A 55 6.52 7.23 2.72
C ASP A 55 6.16 5.89 3.38
N ALA A 56 5.49 5.95 4.53
CA ALA A 56 5.05 4.74 5.22
C ALA A 56 4.02 3.96 4.41
N LEU A 57 3.09 4.65 3.76
CA LEU A 57 2.09 4.02 2.89
C LEU A 57 2.74 3.37 1.67
N ASP A 58 3.72 4.04 1.08
CA ASP A 58 4.48 3.48 -0.04
C ASP A 58 5.18 2.17 0.36
N SER A 59 5.79 2.16 1.54
CA SER A 59 6.43 0.96 2.08
C SER A 59 5.42 -0.17 2.32
N ALA A 60 4.24 0.17 2.83
CA ALA A 60 3.18 -0.80 3.06
C ALA A 60 2.71 -1.43 1.73
N VAL A 61 2.52 -0.61 0.70
CA VAL A 61 2.13 -1.08 -0.64
C VAL A 61 3.20 -2.04 -1.19
N SER A 62 4.47 -1.66 -1.09
CA SER A 62 5.57 -2.51 -1.58
C SER A 62 5.62 -3.85 -0.84
N SER A 63 5.41 -3.83 0.47
CA SER A 63 5.38 -5.06 1.27
C SER A 63 4.22 -5.97 0.89
N LEU A 64 3.06 -5.39 0.58
CA LEU A 64 1.91 -6.18 0.13
C LEU A 64 2.12 -6.75 -1.27
N GLU A 65 2.77 -6.03 -2.17
CA GLU A 65 3.14 -6.53 -3.49
C GLU A 65 4.06 -7.75 -3.36
N GLU A 66 5.04 -7.66 -2.48
CA GLU A 66 5.94 -8.77 -2.19
C GLU A 66 5.18 -9.96 -1.61
N ALA A 67 4.26 -9.71 -0.67
CA ALA A 67 3.41 -10.76 -0.12
C ALA A 67 2.57 -11.44 -1.19
N LEU A 68 1.99 -10.67 -2.11
CA LEU A 68 1.20 -11.22 -3.22
C LEU A 68 2.04 -12.13 -4.11
N ASP A 69 3.28 -11.75 -4.40
CA ASP A 69 4.21 -12.58 -5.18
C ASP A 69 4.48 -13.92 -4.50
N TYR A 70 4.68 -13.90 -3.18
CA TYR A 70 4.88 -15.13 -2.42
C TYR A 70 3.64 -16.02 -2.41
N ILE A 71 2.45 -15.42 -2.35
CA ILE A 71 1.20 -16.19 -2.40
C ILE A 71 1.04 -16.86 -3.76
N GLU A 72 1.35 -16.17 -4.85
CA GLU A 72 1.36 -16.77 -6.18
C GLU A 72 2.34 -17.94 -6.26
N GLU A 73 3.54 -17.74 -5.75
CA GLU A 73 4.58 -18.76 -5.73
C GLU A 73 4.12 -19.99 -4.94
N ALA A 74 3.43 -19.79 -3.81
CA ALA A 74 2.91 -20.88 -3.00
C ALA A 74 1.83 -21.71 -3.71
N GLN A 75 1.15 -21.12 -4.70
CA GLN A 75 0.10 -21.80 -5.47
C GLN A 75 0.64 -22.65 -6.63
N GLU A 76 1.89 -22.52 -6.96
CA GLU A 76 2.51 -23.26 -8.08
C GLU A 76 2.65 -24.77 -7.87
#